data_3c06f48a93cdaa2f0e3a214de0fcd5f2
#
_entry.id   3c06f48a93cdaa2f0e3a214de0fcd5f2
#
_cell.length_a   1.000
_cell.length_b   1.000
_cell.length_c   1.000
_cell.angle_alpha   90.00
_cell.angle_beta   90.00
_cell.angle_gamma   90.00
#
_symmetry.space_group_name_H-M   'P 1'
#
loop_
_entity.id
_entity.type
_entity.pdbx_description
1 polymer ?
#
loop_
_entity_poly.entity_id
_entity_poly.type
_entity_poly.pdbx_seq_one_letter_code
_entity_poly.pdbx_strand_id
1 'polypeptide(L)'
;MGLDMNLYGDKSSFTLTPTEEVDGFPVSSTILNMGYWRKHANLHGFIVDAFANGEDECQRIHLDADDLGHLIECLENDTLYNDGATTGFFFGRSYFPGEKDEYGSYEEQKVRDIDLFTRARNWLMSNYSKQDEYRTVYYQASW
;
A
#
# COMPACT_ATOMS: atom_id res chain seq x y z
N MET A 1 -15.75 -9.10 -9.85
CA MET A 1 -16.02 -8.12 -8.78
C MET A 1 -15.48 -8.62 -7.46
N GLY A 2 -15.03 -7.76 -6.63
CA GLY A 2 -14.40 -8.05 -5.35
C GLY A 2 -13.40 -6.98 -5.00
N LEU A 3 -12.78 -7.10 -3.85
CA LEU A 3 -11.80 -6.14 -3.37
C LEU A 3 -10.43 -6.43 -4.00
N ASP A 4 -10.02 -5.58 -4.91
CA ASP A 4 -8.67 -5.55 -5.46
C ASP A 4 -7.93 -4.35 -4.86
N MET A 5 -6.74 -4.60 -4.31
CA MET A 5 -5.99 -3.62 -3.55
C MET A 5 -4.59 -3.47 -4.11
N ASN A 6 -4.14 -2.24 -4.27
CA ASN A 6 -2.82 -1.96 -4.82
C ASN A 6 -2.08 -0.92 -3.98
N LEU A 7 -0.78 -1.09 -3.88
CA LEU A 7 0.12 -0.08 -3.36
C LEU A 7 1.00 0.40 -4.50
N TYR A 8 1.02 1.71 -4.71
CA TYR A 8 1.77 2.33 -5.79
C TYR A 8 2.80 3.31 -5.26
N GLY A 9 3.94 3.36 -5.92
CA GLY A 9 4.90 4.43 -5.75
C GLY A 9 4.86 5.35 -6.96
N ASP A 10 4.79 6.65 -6.73
CA ASP A 10 4.86 7.68 -7.76
C ASP A 10 6.16 8.45 -7.62
N LYS A 11 6.96 8.41 -8.66
CA LYS A 11 8.24 9.12 -8.74
C LYS A 11 8.13 10.17 -9.84
N SER A 12 8.16 11.44 -9.46
CA SER A 12 8.03 12.59 -10.37
C SER A 12 9.34 13.38 -10.41
N SER A 13 9.65 13.91 -11.58
CA SER A 13 10.83 14.78 -11.78
C SER A 13 10.37 16.23 -11.97
N PHE A 14 11.05 17.15 -11.29
CA PHE A 14 10.84 18.59 -11.44
C PHE A 14 11.81 19.23 -12.43
N THR A 15 12.68 18.46 -13.07
CA THR A 15 13.65 19.00 -14.02
C THR A 15 12.96 19.37 -15.34
N LEU A 16 13.36 20.50 -15.90
CA LEU A 16 12.90 20.93 -17.23
C LEU A 16 13.47 20.05 -18.34
N THR A 17 14.51 19.28 -18.05
CA THR A 17 15.19 18.39 -19.00
C THR A 17 15.12 16.97 -18.46
N PRO A 18 14.04 16.23 -18.74
CA PRO A 18 13.91 14.84 -18.29
C PRO A 18 15.03 13.99 -18.91
N THR A 19 15.57 13.06 -18.10
CA THR A 19 16.63 12.16 -18.53
C THR A 19 16.11 10.91 -19.23
N GLU A 20 14.83 10.65 -19.17
CA GLU A 20 14.21 9.47 -19.75
C GLU A 20 13.17 9.85 -20.81
N GLU A 21 13.14 9.09 -21.88
CA GLU A 21 12.12 9.21 -22.93
C GLU A 21 11.51 7.85 -23.21
N VAL A 22 10.21 7.86 -23.49
CA VAL A 22 9.48 6.67 -23.96
C VAL A 22 8.71 7.07 -25.21
N ASP A 23 8.90 6.32 -26.28
CA ASP A 23 8.26 6.55 -27.59
C ASP A 23 8.42 7.98 -28.12
N GLY A 24 9.58 8.60 -27.85
CA GLY A 24 9.90 9.95 -28.30
C GLY A 24 9.38 11.07 -27.40
N PHE A 25 8.79 10.74 -26.25
CA PHE A 25 8.25 11.72 -25.29
C PHE A 25 9.01 11.67 -23.97
N PRO A 26 9.29 12.83 -23.35
CA PRO A 26 9.93 12.86 -22.04
C PRO A 26 9.01 12.29 -20.96
N VAL A 27 9.61 11.51 -20.04
CA VAL A 27 8.90 10.94 -18.89
C VAL A 27 8.92 11.93 -17.75
N SER A 28 7.75 12.41 -17.30
CA SER A 28 7.63 13.33 -16.16
C SER A 28 7.37 12.60 -14.84
N SER A 29 6.72 11.44 -14.88
CA SER A 29 6.50 10.63 -13.69
C SER A 29 6.49 9.14 -14.05
N THR A 30 6.80 8.30 -13.03
CA THR A 30 6.78 6.85 -13.16
C THR A 30 5.96 6.27 -12.02
N ILE A 31 5.01 5.40 -12.33
CA ILE A 31 4.21 4.70 -11.34
C ILE A 31 4.75 3.28 -11.18
N LEU A 32 5.12 2.93 -9.95
CA LEU A 32 5.63 1.61 -9.59
C LEU A 32 4.52 0.83 -8.88
N ASN A 33 4.26 -0.39 -9.34
CA ASN A 33 3.35 -1.28 -8.63
C ASN A 33 4.15 -1.99 -7.54
N MET A 34 3.97 -1.55 -6.30
CA MET A 34 4.72 -2.05 -5.15
C MET A 34 4.07 -3.23 -4.48
N GLY A 35 2.76 -3.39 -4.63
CA GLY A 35 2.05 -4.50 -4.04
C GLY A 35 0.63 -4.65 -4.54
N TYR A 36 0.17 -5.89 -4.49
CA TYR A 36 -1.19 -6.24 -4.87
C TYR A 36 -1.75 -7.26 -3.88
N TRP A 37 -2.98 -7.02 -3.46
CA TRP A 37 -3.74 -7.96 -2.64
C TRP A 37 -5.11 -8.13 -3.23
N ARG A 38 -5.68 -9.27 -2.99
CA ARG A 38 -7.08 -9.50 -3.33
C ARG A 38 -7.83 -9.95 -2.08
N LYS A 39 -8.90 -9.26 -1.76
CA LYS A 39 -9.80 -9.60 -0.65
C LYS A 39 -9.12 -9.68 0.72
N HIS A 40 -8.09 -8.87 0.95
CA HIS A 40 -7.46 -8.77 2.26
C HIS A 40 -8.22 -7.72 3.10
N ALA A 41 -9.38 -8.10 3.59
CA ALA A 41 -10.34 -7.18 4.22
C ALA A 41 -9.79 -6.49 5.47
N ASN A 42 -9.00 -7.19 6.29
CA ASN A 42 -8.40 -6.62 7.50
C ASN A 42 -7.47 -5.46 7.17
N LEU A 43 -6.60 -5.66 6.19
CA LEU A 43 -5.66 -4.62 5.77
C LEU A 43 -6.40 -3.43 5.16
N HIS A 44 -7.38 -3.68 4.31
CA HIS A 44 -8.18 -2.61 3.70
C HIS A 44 -8.91 -1.78 4.76
N GLY A 45 -9.62 -2.43 5.67
CA GLY A 45 -10.35 -1.74 6.73
C GLY A 45 -9.43 -0.91 7.64
N PHE A 46 -8.26 -1.45 7.98
CA PHE A 46 -7.28 -0.74 8.78
C PHE A 46 -6.78 0.53 8.07
N ILE A 47 -6.41 0.41 6.79
CA ILE A 47 -5.90 1.55 6.02
C ILE A 47 -6.98 2.63 5.89
N VAL A 48 -8.20 2.26 5.59
CA VAL A 48 -9.32 3.21 5.47
C VAL A 48 -9.57 3.92 6.81
N ASP A 49 -9.63 3.18 7.90
CA ASP A 49 -9.90 3.77 9.22
C ASP A 49 -8.76 4.65 9.72
N ALA A 50 -7.53 4.18 9.58
CA ALA A 50 -6.36 4.89 10.13
C ALA A 50 -5.93 6.10 9.29
N PHE A 51 -6.05 6.02 7.96
CA PHE A 51 -5.45 6.99 7.06
C PHE A 51 -6.44 7.72 6.15
N ALA A 52 -7.71 7.34 6.14
CA ALA A 52 -8.75 7.97 5.34
C ALA A 52 -9.99 8.36 6.14
N ASN A 53 -9.89 8.40 7.47
CA ASN A 53 -10.99 8.75 8.37
C ASN A 53 -12.26 7.91 8.17
N GLY A 54 -12.11 6.65 7.74
CA GLY A 54 -13.23 5.76 7.48
C GLY A 54 -13.92 5.98 6.13
N GLU A 55 -13.45 6.90 5.30
CA GLU A 55 -14.01 7.13 3.97
C GLU A 55 -13.47 6.10 2.98
N ASP A 56 -14.37 5.32 2.38
CA ASP A 56 -14.03 4.23 1.46
C ASP A 56 -14.77 4.40 0.13
N GLU A 57 -14.16 5.18 -0.75
CA GLU A 57 -14.75 5.57 -2.04
C GLU A 57 -13.83 5.21 -3.23
N CYS A 58 -13.01 4.18 -3.10
CA CYS A 58 -12.01 3.80 -4.11
C CYS A 58 -11.01 4.93 -4.42
N GLN A 59 -10.83 5.87 -3.51
CA GLN A 59 -9.92 6.99 -3.66
C GLN A 59 -8.47 6.57 -3.37
N ARG A 60 -7.53 7.42 -3.79
CA ARG A 60 -6.12 7.26 -3.43
C ARG A 60 -5.90 7.68 -1.99
N ILE A 61 -5.26 6.84 -1.22
CA ILE A 61 -4.91 7.12 0.18
C ILE A 61 -3.38 7.23 0.24
N HIS A 62 -2.88 8.44 0.40
CA HIS A 62 -1.43 8.68 0.48
C HIS A 62 -0.90 8.27 1.84
N LEU A 63 0.22 7.54 1.82
CA LEU A 63 0.89 7.03 3.01
C LEU A 63 2.33 7.59 3.04
N ASP A 64 2.65 8.35 4.07
CA ASP A 64 4.02 8.83 4.27
C ASP A 64 4.87 7.76 4.99
N ALA A 65 6.15 8.08 5.23
CA ALA A 65 7.06 7.15 5.89
C ALA A 65 6.60 6.79 7.31
N ASP A 66 6.00 7.73 8.04
CA ASP A 66 5.47 7.49 9.38
C ASP A 66 4.22 6.61 9.33
N ASP A 67 3.34 6.82 8.37
CA ASP A 67 2.16 5.99 8.15
C ASP A 67 2.56 4.54 7.84
N LEU A 68 3.54 4.35 6.97
CA LEU A 68 4.06 3.03 6.63
C LEU A 68 4.74 2.37 7.84
N GLY A 69 5.46 3.14 8.64
CA GLY A 69 6.07 2.66 9.88
C GLY A 69 5.03 2.21 10.89
N HIS A 70 3.95 2.95 11.04
CA HIS A 70 2.83 2.59 11.92
C HIS A 70 2.15 1.31 11.45
N LEU A 71 1.91 1.19 10.15
CA LEU A 71 1.32 0.00 9.55
C LEU A 71 2.19 -1.24 9.77
N ILE A 72 3.51 -1.12 9.60
CA ILE A 72 4.46 -2.20 9.87
C ILE A 72 4.39 -2.63 11.35
N GLU A 73 4.39 -1.67 12.26
CA GLU A 73 4.28 -1.93 13.69
C GLU A 73 3.00 -2.68 14.05
N CYS A 74 1.87 -2.27 13.48
CA CYS A 74 0.59 -2.94 13.68
C CYS A 74 0.60 -4.36 13.13
N LEU A 75 1.25 -4.60 11.99
CA LEU A 75 1.42 -5.95 11.45
C LEU A 75 2.27 -6.83 12.36
N GLU A 76 3.39 -6.30 12.86
CA GLU A 76 4.28 -7.03 13.77
C GLU A 76 3.60 -7.40 15.08
N ASN A 77 2.74 -6.53 15.60
CA ASN A 77 2.05 -6.71 16.88
C ASN A 77 0.67 -7.35 16.74
N ASP A 78 0.27 -7.76 15.54
CA ASP A 78 -1.04 -8.36 15.24
C ASP A 78 -2.24 -7.50 15.63
N THR A 79 -2.09 -6.19 15.59
CA THR A 79 -3.13 -5.24 16.02
C THR A 79 -4.08 -4.81 14.91
N LEU A 80 -3.85 -5.25 13.66
CA LEU A 80 -4.74 -4.98 12.52
C LEU A 80 -6.16 -5.56 12.70
N TYR A 81 -6.31 -6.52 13.58
CA TYR A 81 -7.49 -7.37 13.64
C TYR A 81 -8.48 -6.97 14.73
N ASN A 82 -8.18 -5.91 15.46
CA ASN A 82 -8.96 -5.60 16.65
C ASN A 82 -10.33 -5.00 16.31
N ASP A 83 -10.43 -3.99 15.46
CA ASP A 83 -11.70 -3.34 15.20
C ASP A 83 -11.92 -2.83 13.77
N GLY A 84 -10.93 -2.95 12.90
CA GLY A 84 -10.96 -2.34 11.58
C GLY A 84 -11.34 -3.26 10.42
N ALA A 85 -11.78 -4.47 10.71
CA ALA A 85 -12.06 -5.43 9.64
C ALA A 85 -13.29 -5.01 8.83
N THR A 86 -13.10 -4.71 7.57
CA THR A 86 -14.19 -4.47 6.64
C THR A 86 -14.82 -5.81 6.26
N THR A 87 -16.08 -5.97 6.57
CA THR A 87 -16.83 -7.17 6.23
C THR A 87 -17.85 -6.88 5.14
N GLY A 88 -18.10 -7.85 4.29
CA GLY A 88 -19.10 -7.72 3.25
C GLY A 88 -18.86 -8.71 2.12
N PHE A 89 -19.86 -8.84 1.26
CA PHE A 89 -19.83 -9.78 0.15
C PHE A 89 -18.66 -9.54 -0.81
N PHE A 90 -18.32 -8.28 -1.04
CA PHE A 90 -17.26 -7.91 -1.99
C PHE A 90 -15.86 -7.91 -1.38
N PHE A 91 -15.75 -7.83 -0.06
CA PHE A 91 -14.46 -7.65 0.60
C PHE A 91 -13.79 -8.96 1.01
N GLY A 92 -14.50 -10.06 0.90
CA GLY A 92 -13.96 -11.37 1.23
C GLY A 92 -13.89 -11.59 2.73
N ARG A 93 -12.96 -12.44 3.13
CA ARG A 93 -12.81 -12.89 4.51
C ARG A 93 -11.57 -12.29 5.14
N SER A 94 -11.71 -11.85 6.38
CA SER A 94 -10.58 -11.43 7.18
C SER A 94 -9.77 -12.65 7.66
N TYR A 95 -8.44 -12.51 7.64
CA TYR A 95 -7.53 -13.51 8.18
C TYR A 95 -7.16 -13.15 9.61
N PHE A 96 -7.09 -14.15 10.47
CA PHE A 96 -6.70 -14.00 11.87
C PHE A 96 -5.47 -14.86 12.19
N PRO A 97 -4.70 -14.51 13.25
CA PRO A 97 -3.56 -15.31 13.66
C PRO A 97 -3.92 -16.80 13.81
N GLY A 98 -3.08 -17.65 13.23
CA GLY A 98 -3.28 -19.11 13.24
C GLY A 98 -4.15 -19.66 12.12
N GLU A 99 -4.82 -18.81 11.34
CA GLU A 99 -5.64 -19.27 10.21
C GLU A 99 -4.79 -19.56 8.98
N LYS A 100 -5.25 -20.52 8.20
CA LYS A 100 -4.70 -20.80 6.87
C LYS A 100 -5.80 -21.32 5.96
N ASP A 101 -5.63 -21.13 4.67
CA ASP A 101 -6.52 -21.67 3.64
C ASP A 101 -5.69 -22.17 2.44
N GLU A 102 -6.38 -22.44 1.31
CA GLU A 102 -5.72 -22.92 0.09
C GLU A 102 -4.74 -21.91 -0.54
N TYR A 103 -4.82 -20.64 -0.16
CA TYR A 103 -3.98 -19.55 -0.68
C TYR A 103 -2.80 -19.21 0.21
N GLY A 104 -2.71 -19.81 1.38
CA GLY A 104 -1.62 -19.60 2.32
C GLY A 104 -2.07 -19.46 3.76
N SER A 105 -1.14 -19.13 4.64
CA SER A 105 -1.40 -18.89 6.04
C SER A 105 -1.36 -17.39 6.39
N TYR A 106 -1.96 -17.05 7.51
CA TYR A 106 -1.87 -15.70 8.10
C TYR A 106 -0.41 -15.27 8.27
N GLU A 107 0.43 -16.16 8.78
CA GLU A 107 1.84 -15.87 9.05
C GLU A 107 2.63 -15.59 7.78
N GLU A 108 2.37 -16.34 6.71
CA GLU A 108 3.00 -16.11 5.40
C GLU A 108 2.58 -14.76 4.82
N GLN A 109 1.30 -14.42 4.93
CA GLN A 109 0.79 -13.13 4.46
C GLN A 109 1.39 -11.97 5.25
N LYS A 110 1.50 -12.11 6.57
CA LYS A 110 2.10 -11.14 7.46
C LYS A 110 3.56 -10.85 7.07
N VAL A 111 4.36 -11.89 6.85
CA VAL A 111 5.77 -11.73 6.46
C VAL A 111 5.88 -10.99 5.15
N ARG A 112 5.07 -11.34 4.15
CA ARG A 112 5.06 -10.65 2.85
C ARG A 112 4.66 -9.19 2.98
N ASP A 113 3.64 -8.90 3.77
CA ASP A 113 3.14 -7.54 3.95
C ASP A 113 4.17 -6.66 4.67
N ILE A 114 4.80 -7.17 5.72
CA ILE A 114 5.87 -6.44 6.43
C ILE A 114 7.03 -6.15 5.49
N ASP A 115 7.49 -7.12 4.72
CA ASP A 115 8.57 -6.92 3.75
C ASP A 115 8.21 -5.86 2.72
N LEU A 116 7.01 -5.93 2.17
CA LEU A 116 6.53 -5.00 1.14
C LEU A 116 6.47 -3.57 1.66
N PHE A 117 5.83 -3.35 2.81
CA PHE A 117 5.72 -2.01 3.40
C PHE A 117 7.08 -1.47 3.86
N THR A 118 7.97 -2.33 4.33
CA THR A 118 9.34 -1.94 4.69
C THR A 118 10.10 -1.46 3.46
N ARG A 119 10.01 -2.16 2.35
CA ARG A 119 10.65 -1.74 1.09
C ARG A 119 10.07 -0.44 0.57
N ALA A 120 8.75 -0.26 0.65
CA ALA A 120 8.10 0.98 0.24
C ALA A 120 8.56 2.17 1.09
N ARG A 121 8.63 1.98 2.41
CA ARG A 121 9.12 3.00 3.34
C ARG A 121 10.57 3.38 3.06
N ASN A 122 11.44 2.39 2.86
CA ASN A 122 12.85 2.63 2.53
C ASN A 122 13.00 3.38 1.21
N TRP A 123 12.18 3.06 0.22
CA TRP A 123 12.18 3.76 -1.06
C TRP A 123 11.79 5.24 -0.90
N LEU A 124 10.79 5.55 -0.08
CA LEU A 124 10.43 6.94 0.24
C LEU A 124 11.57 7.66 0.94
N MET A 125 12.18 7.04 1.95
CA MET A 125 13.24 7.65 2.76
C MET A 125 14.52 7.89 1.96
N SER A 126 14.81 7.08 0.97
CA SER A 126 16.00 7.22 0.12
C SER A 126 15.97 8.47 -0.77
N ASN A 127 14.84 9.16 -0.86
CA ASN A 127 14.68 10.37 -1.66
C ASN A 127 15.11 11.65 -0.94
N TYR A 128 15.47 11.61 0.33
CA TYR A 128 15.71 12.80 1.15
C TYR A 128 16.81 13.72 0.61
N SER A 129 17.81 13.18 -0.09
CA SER A 129 18.92 13.97 -0.62
C SER A 129 18.73 14.42 -2.06
N LYS A 130 17.64 14.06 -2.73
CA LYS A 130 17.38 14.36 -4.13
C LYS A 130 16.42 15.54 -4.24
N GLN A 131 16.93 16.70 -4.68
CA GLN A 131 16.15 17.94 -4.74
C GLN A 131 15.26 18.07 -5.97
N ASP A 132 15.51 17.30 -7.02
CA ASP A 132 14.81 17.37 -8.30
C ASP A 132 13.81 16.22 -8.52
N GLU A 133 13.68 15.35 -7.52
CA GLU A 133 12.80 14.20 -7.57
C GLU A 133 11.83 14.22 -6.40
N TYR A 134 10.56 13.92 -6.67
CA TYR A 134 9.52 13.82 -5.67
C TYR A 134 8.93 12.41 -5.69
N ARG A 135 8.85 11.78 -4.53
CA ARG A 135 8.31 10.43 -4.37
C ARG A 135 7.13 10.43 -3.42
N THR A 136 6.07 9.74 -3.80
CA THR A 136 4.92 9.47 -2.94
C THR A 136 4.56 8.00 -3.00
N VAL A 137 3.94 7.50 -1.94
CA VAL A 137 3.32 6.17 -1.93
C VAL A 137 1.84 6.36 -1.65
N TYR A 138 0.99 5.66 -2.40
CA TYR A 138 -0.43 5.65 -2.14
C TYR A 138 -1.03 4.25 -2.29
N TYR A 139 -2.06 4.02 -1.51
CA TYR A 139 -2.88 2.83 -1.56
C TYR A 139 -4.17 3.15 -2.30
N GLN A 140 -4.63 2.21 -3.11
CA GLN A 140 -5.92 2.35 -3.79
C GLN A 140 -6.59 1.00 -3.92
N ALA A 141 -7.86 0.94 -3.53
CA ALA A 141 -8.68 -0.25 -3.70
C ALA A 141 -9.74 -0.02 -4.78
N SER A 142 -10.17 -1.12 -5.36
CA SER A 142 -11.27 -1.16 -6.33
C SER A 142 -12.21 -2.28 -5.92
N TRP A 143 -13.50 -1.96 -5.80
CA TRP A 143 -14.51 -2.93 -5.35
C TRP A 143 -15.87 -2.68 -5.97
#